data_1aa926ea3218aecde8797067419bb8b4
#
_entry.id   1aa926ea3218aecde8797067419bb8b4
#
_cell.length_a   1.000
_cell.length_b   1.000
_cell.length_c   1.000
_cell.angle_alpha   90.00
_cell.angle_beta   90.00
_cell.angle_gamma   90.00
#
_symmetry.space_group_name_H-M   'P 1'
#
loop_
_entity.id
_entity.type
_entity.pdbx_description
1 polymer ?
#
loop_
_entity_poly.entity_id
_entity_poly.type
_entity_poly.pdbx_seq_one_letter_code
_entity_poly.pdbx_strand_id
1 'polypeptide(L)' 'MSLTIDDYKFSIALANAGLTVGQAAERAGMSRQRFYMIVNSKRATAQAVGRVAKALGVDVTEIIETN' A
#
# COMPACT_ATOMS: atom_id res chain seq x y z
N MET A 1 -16.73 3.40 -0.45
CA MET A 1 -16.05 2.34 -1.23
C MET A 1 -14.85 1.83 -0.45
N SER A 2 -14.64 0.53 -0.43
CA SER A 2 -13.47 -0.06 0.20
C SER A 2 -12.68 -0.84 -0.85
N LEU A 3 -11.36 -0.93 -0.62
CA LEU A 3 -10.44 -1.61 -1.52
C LEU A 3 -9.63 -2.62 -0.73
N THR A 4 -9.08 -3.60 -1.42
CA THR A 4 -8.20 -4.59 -0.81
C THR A 4 -6.87 -4.57 -1.55
N ILE A 5 -5.79 -4.43 -0.80
CA ILE A 5 -4.46 -4.47 -1.39
C ILE A 5 -4.09 -5.93 -1.63
N ASP A 6 -3.61 -6.22 -2.84
CA ASP A 6 -3.13 -7.55 -3.22
C ASP A 6 -1.70 -7.71 -2.70
N ASP A 7 -1.45 -8.74 -1.89
CA ASP A 7 -0.16 -8.94 -1.24
C ASP A 7 0.98 -9.10 -2.26
N TYR A 8 0.73 -9.84 -3.31
CA TYR A 8 1.75 -10.09 -4.32
C TYR A 8 2.10 -8.81 -5.08
N LYS A 9 1.07 -8.08 -5.53
CA LYS A 9 1.26 -6.82 -6.23
C LYS A 9 1.97 -5.79 -5.35
N PHE A 10 1.58 -5.75 -4.07
CA PHE A 10 2.23 -4.85 -3.11
C PHE A 10 3.71 -5.19 -2.96
N SER A 11 4.04 -6.47 -2.82
CA SER A 11 5.43 -6.89 -2.66
C SER A 11 6.28 -6.52 -3.87
N ILE A 12 5.71 -6.67 -5.07
CA ILE A 12 6.42 -6.29 -6.30
C ILE A 12 6.63 -4.77 -6.36
N ALA A 13 5.60 -4.00 -6.03
CA ALA A 13 5.71 -2.55 -6.04
C ALA A 13 6.74 -2.07 -5.01
N LEU A 14 6.75 -2.69 -3.84
CA LEU A 14 7.72 -2.37 -2.79
C LEU A 14 9.15 -2.68 -3.27
N ALA A 15 9.34 -3.84 -3.89
CA ALA A 15 10.65 -4.23 -4.41
C ALA A 15 11.11 -3.28 -5.51
N ASN A 16 10.21 -2.90 -6.42
CA ASN A 16 10.54 -1.97 -7.49
C ASN A 16 10.91 -0.59 -6.95
N ALA A 17 10.30 -0.18 -5.84
CA ALA A 17 10.61 1.09 -5.21
C ALA A 17 11.94 1.04 -4.42
N GLY A 18 12.44 -0.16 -4.14
CA GLY A 18 13.67 -0.33 -3.37
C GLY A 18 13.51 0.09 -1.91
N LEU A 19 12.31 -0.02 -1.36
CA LEU A 19 12.03 0.44 -0.01
C LEU A 19 11.76 -0.73 0.93
N THR A 20 12.08 -0.52 2.21
CA THR A 20 11.58 -1.38 3.27
C THR A 20 10.17 -0.92 3.62
N VAL A 21 9.40 -1.77 4.30
CA VAL A 21 8.07 -1.39 4.77
C VAL A 21 8.14 -0.16 5.67
N GLY A 22 9.15 -0.10 6.55
CA GLY A 22 9.32 1.06 7.41
C GLY A 22 9.55 2.36 6.64
N GLN A 23 10.35 2.29 5.57
CA GLN A 23 10.60 3.45 4.73
C GLN A 23 9.34 3.87 3.96
N ALA A 24 8.59 2.88 3.46
CA ALA A 24 7.34 3.16 2.75
C ALA A 24 6.32 3.82 3.69
N ALA A 25 6.21 3.30 4.92
CA ALA A 25 5.31 3.89 5.92
C ALA A 25 5.69 5.33 6.21
N GLU A 26 6.98 5.61 6.36
CA GLU A 26 7.47 6.96 6.59
C GLU A 26 7.10 7.89 5.45
N ARG A 27 7.26 7.44 4.21
CA ARG A 27 6.86 8.22 3.04
C ARG A 27 5.36 8.47 3.00
N ALA A 28 4.57 7.51 3.49
CA ALA A 28 3.12 7.66 3.55
C ALA A 28 2.69 8.56 4.72
N GLY A 29 3.62 8.96 5.57
CA GLY A 29 3.32 9.81 6.71
C GLY A 29 2.59 9.08 7.82
N MET A 30 2.86 7.80 8.01
CA MET A 30 2.19 7.01 9.04
C MET A 30 3.17 6.03 9.69
N SER A 31 2.78 5.49 10.85
CA SER A 31 3.58 4.50 11.56
C SER A 31 3.60 3.19 10.75
N ARG A 32 4.64 2.38 11.00
CA ARG A 32 4.73 1.05 10.38
C ARG A 32 3.51 0.20 10.72
N GLN A 33 3.07 0.26 11.97
CA GLN A 33 1.92 -0.52 12.43
C GLN A 33 0.67 -0.15 11.64
N ARG A 34 0.41 1.15 11.49
CA ARG A 34 -0.75 1.61 10.73
C ARG A 34 -0.64 1.20 9.25
N PHE A 35 0.55 1.32 8.69
CA PHE A 35 0.82 0.94 7.31
C PHE A 35 0.48 -0.54 7.08
N TYR A 36 0.95 -1.43 7.98
CA TYR A 36 0.64 -2.85 7.91
C TYR A 36 -0.86 -3.11 8.06
N MET A 37 -1.53 -2.36 8.93
CA MET A 37 -2.97 -2.51 9.09
C MET A 37 -3.71 -2.23 7.79
N ILE A 38 -3.30 -1.20 7.05
CA ILE A 38 -3.90 -0.86 5.77
C ILE A 38 -3.61 -1.93 4.74
N VAL A 39 -2.36 -2.37 4.64
CA VAL A 39 -1.94 -3.37 3.66
C VAL A 39 -2.65 -4.70 3.90
N ASN A 40 -2.88 -5.06 5.15
CA ASN A 40 -3.50 -6.35 5.50
C ASN A 40 -5.01 -6.27 5.62
N SER A 41 -5.59 -5.08 5.52
CA SER A 41 -7.04 -4.91 5.64
C SER A 41 -7.74 -5.37 4.36
N LYS A 42 -8.85 -6.07 4.54
CA LYS A 42 -9.70 -6.45 3.39
C LYS A 42 -10.68 -5.35 3.03
N ARG A 43 -10.72 -4.27 3.82
CA ARG A 43 -11.66 -3.17 3.63
C ARG A 43 -10.98 -1.84 3.94
N ALA A 44 -9.91 -1.56 3.21
CA ALA A 44 -9.21 -0.30 3.36
C ALA A 44 -9.96 0.80 2.61
N THR A 45 -9.89 2.03 3.12
CA THR A 45 -10.50 3.16 2.43
C THR A 45 -9.70 3.48 1.17
N ALA A 46 -10.37 4.03 0.17
CA ALA A 46 -9.70 4.44 -1.06
C ALA A 46 -8.58 5.45 -0.75
N GLN A 47 -8.82 6.35 0.19
CA GLN A 47 -7.83 7.35 0.58
C GLN A 47 -6.59 6.71 1.19
N ALA A 48 -6.76 5.74 2.08
CA ALA A 48 -5.64 5.04 2.70
C ALA A 48 -4.82 4.27 1.66
N VAL A 49 -5.49 3.57 0.76
CA VAL A 49 -4.82 2.84 -0.32
C VAL A 49 -4.08 3.80 -1.25
N GLY A 50 -4.67 4.95 -1.53
CA GLY A 50 -4.03 5.99 -2.33
C GLY A 50 -2.73 6.48 -1.71
N ARG A 51 -2.70 6.63 -0.39
CA ARG A 51 -1.48 7.05 0.31
C ARG A 51 -0.39 5.99 0.23
N VAL A 52 -0.76 4.72 0.33
CA VAL A 52 0.19 3.61 0.18
C VAL A 52 0.76 3.60 -1.24
N ALA A 53 -0.10 3.69 -2.25
CA ALA A 53 0.34 3.70 -3.65
C ALA A 53 1.29 4.86 -3.93
N LYS A 54 0.94 6.05 -3.43
CA LYS A 54 1.76 7.24 -3.63
C LYS A 54 3.14 7.07 -2.98
N ALA A 55 3.19 6.47 -1.79
CA ALA A 55 4.45 6.21 -1.11
C ALA A 55 5.35 5.29 -1.91
N LEU A 56 4.77 4.37 -2.66
CA LEU A 56 5.51 3.42 -3.50
C LEU A 56 5.77 3.95 -4.91
N GLY A 57 5.20 5.11 -5.25
CA GLY A 57 5.38 5.71 -6.57
C GLY A 57 4.63 4.99 -7.67
N VAL A 58 3.52 4.33 -7.33
CA VAL A 58 2.72 3.57 -8.30
C VAL A 58 1.27 4.04 -8.30
N ASP A 59 0.53 3.64 -9.33
CA ASP A 59 -0.89 3.86 -9.39
C ASP A 59 -1.61 2.85 -8.50
N VAL A 60 -2.76 3.25 -7.95
CA VAL A 60 -3.56 2.38 -7.08
C VAL A 60 -3.88 1.05 -7.76
N THR A 61 -4.18 1.08 -9.06
CA THR A 61 -4.51 -0.13 -9.81
C THR A 61 -3.40 -1.17 -9.82
N GLU A 62 -2.16 -0.74 -9.53
CA GLU A 62 -1.01 -1.65 -9.54
C GLU A 62 -0.89 -2.46 -8.25
N ILE A 63 -1.63 -2.10 -7.20
CA ILE A 63 -1.48 -2.78 -5.91
C ILE A 63 -2.79 -3.34 -5.35
N ILE A 64 -3.92 -3.13 -6.00
CA ILE A 64 -5.21 -3.62 -5.48
C ILE A 64 -5.63 -4.92 -6.15
N GLU A 65 -6.47 -5.67 -5.42
CA GLU A 65 -7.11 -6.84 -5.99
C GLU A 65 -8.08 -6.39 -7.08
N THR A 66 -8.08 -7.12 -8.18
CA THR A 66 -9.00 -6.88 -9.29
C THR A 66 -9.77 -8.17 -9.57
N ASN A 67 -11.04 -8.03 -9.89
CA ASN A 67 -11.88 -9.18 -10.25
C ASN A 67 -11.76 -9.51 -11.72
#